data_81f6de45906e08026b748373ca122cc4
#
_entry.id   81f6de45906e08026b748373ca122cc4
#
_cell.length_a   1.000
_cell.length_b   1.000
_cell.length_c   1.000
_cell.angle_alpha   90.00
_cell.angle_beta   90.00
_cell.angle_gamma   90.00
#
_symmetry.space_group_name_H-M   'P 1'
#
loop_
_entity.id
_entity.type
_entity.pdbx_description
1 polymer ?
#
loop_
_entity_poly.entity_id
_entity_poly.type
_entity_poly.pdbx_seq_one_letter_code
_entity_poly.pdbx_strand_id
1 'polypeptide(L)'
;AQDNITVNVPDAVALEAQPENIPLDIVYEDNDLLVVNKPKGMVVHPAAGNYDGTLVNALLYHCGSSLSGINGVIRPGIVHRIDKNTSGLLIVAKNDFAHEKLAAQIKEHSFTRQYRAVVHGHFKEMSGTVNAPIGRNPNDRKKMCVIYQNSKDAVSHYEVIDQNEKFAYIKVTLKTGR
;
A
#
# COMPACT_ATOMS: atom_id res chain seq x y z
N ALA A 1 17.38 -4.55 45.26
CA ALA A 1 15.99 -4.09 45.16
C ALA A 1 15.36 -4.81 43.99
N GLN A 2 14.24 -5.47 44.21
CA GLN A 2 13.43 -6.06 43.13
C GLN A 2 12.30 -5.07 42.87
N ASP A 3 12.30 -4.45 41.70
CA ASP A 3 11.22 -3.55 41.27
C ASP A 3 10.11 -4.39 40.61
N ASN A 4 8.88 -4.25 41.09
CA ASN A 4 7.70 -4.84 40.48
C ASN A 4 7.11 -3.85 39.47
N ILE A 5 7.09 -4.23 38.21
CA ILE A 5 6.44 -3.45 37.13
C ILE A 5 5.10 -4.10 36.80
N THR A 6 4.01 -3.36 37.01
CA THR A 6 2.68 -3.78 36.58
C THR A 6 2.32 -3.07 35.29
N VAL A 7 2.04 -3.83 34.24
CA VAL A 7 1.58 -3.30 32.93
C VAL A 7 0.10 -3.64 32.77
N ASN A 8 -0.75 -2.61 32.76
CA ASN A 8 -2.15 -2.76 32.39
C ASN A 8 -2.24 -2.66 30.85
N VAL A 9 -2.52 -3.77 30.20
CA VAL A 9 -2.80 -3.81 28.76
C VAL A 9 -4.32 -3.68 28.61
N PRO A 10 -4.84 -2.57 28.05
CA PRO A 10 -6.27 -2.45 27.79
C PRO A 10 -6.70 -3.52 26.77
N ASP A 11 -7.94 -3.99 26.87
CA ASP A 11 -8.52 -4.91 25.89
C ASP A 11 -8.41 -4.32 24.49
N ALA A 12 -8.12 -5.20 23.52
CA ALA A 12 -8.05 -4.81 22.11
C ALA A 12 -9.45 -4.34 21.66
N VAL A 13 -9.61 -3.06 21.44
CA VAL A 13 -10.82 -2.53 20.81
C VAL A 13 -10.79 -2.92 19.33
N ALA A 14 -11.78 -3.67 18.88
CA ALA A 14 -11.94 -3.97 17.45
C ALA A 14 -12.14 -2.63 16.71
N LEU A 15 -11.19 -2.29 15.83
CA LEU A 15 -11.29 -1.15 14.94
C LEU A 15 -12.28 -1.50 13.83
N GLU A 16 -13.56 -1.16 14.02
CA GLU A 16 -14.54 -1.24 12.95
C GLU A 16 -14.47 0.03 12.11
N ALA A 17 -14.10 -0.12 10.83
CA ALA A 17 -14.19 0.96 9.88
C ALA A 17 -15.66 1.32 9.65
N GLN A 18 -16.02 2.58 9.83
CA GLN A 18 -17.37 3.08 9.60
C GLN A 18 -17.51 3.64 8.17
N PRO A 19 -18.68 3.48 7.51
CA PRO A 19 -18.92 4.12 6.21
C PRO A 19 -18.86 5.64 6.30
N GLU A 20 -18.12 6.28 5.39
CA GLU A 20 -18.04 7.73 5.30
C GLU A 20 -18.27 8.21 3.87
N ASN A 21 -19.08 9.24 3.69
CA ASN A 21 -19.35 9.86 2.39
C ASN A 21 -18.16 10.70 1.92
N ILE A 22 -17.11 10.01 1.47
CA ILE A 22 -15.91 10.61 0.90
C ILE A 22 -15.93 10.37 -0.61
N PRO A 23 -15.81 11.40 -1.45
CA PRO A 23 -15.78 11.25 -2.90
C PRO A 23 -14.63 10.33 -3.35
N LEU A 24 -14.93 9.39 -4.24
CA LEU A 24 -13.97 8.48 -4.87
C LEU A 24 -13.83 8.80 -6.35
N ASP A 25 -12.59 8.86 -6.83
CA ASP A 25 -12.28 8.91 -8.26
C ASP A 25 -12.24 7.46 -8.80
N ILE A 26 -13.40 6.96 -9.23
CA ILE A 26 -13.60 5.60 -9.74
C ILE A 26 -13.26 5.57 -11.22
N VAL A 27 -12.24 4.80 -11.57
CA VAL A 27 -11.74 4.66 -12.95
C VAL A 27 -12.45 3.52 -13.69
N TYR A 28 -12.81 2.47 -12.94
CA TYR A 28 -13.53 1.32 -13.46
C TYR A 28 -14.31 0.65 -12.33
N GLU A 29 -15.51 0.13 -12.64
CA GLU A 29 -16.29 -0.67 -11.71
C GLU A 29 -17.19 -1.66 -12.49
N ASP A 30 -17.26 -2.89 -11.97
CA ASP A 30 -18.20 -3.93 -12.37
C ASP A 30 -18.78 -4.65 -11.14
N ASN A 31 -19.31 -5.85 -11.31
CA ASN A 31 -19.88 -6.63 -10.21
C ASN A 31 -18.82 -7.29 -9.32
N ASP A 32 -17.59 -7.46 -9.82
CA ASP A 32 -16.53 -8.21 -9.17
C ASP A 32 -15.47 -7.32 -8.56
N LEU A 33 -15.14 -6.23 -9.20
CA LEU A 33 -14.05 -5.34 -8.77
C LEU A 33 -14.33 -3.87 -9.06
N LEU A 34 -13.60 -3.03 -8.36
CA LEU A 34 -13.56 -1.59 -8.55
C LEU A 34 -12.10 -1.14 -8.63
N VAL A 35 -11.80 -0.22 -9.53
CA VAL A 35 -10.50 0.45 -9.62
C VAL A 35 -10.67 1.91 -9.24
N VAL A 36 -9.98 2.33 -8.19
CA VAL A 36 -10.03 3.70 -7.68
C VAL A 36 -8.68 4.39 -7.81
N ASN A 37 -8.68 5.64 -8.24
CA ASN A 37 -7.50 6.49 -8.22
C ASN A 37 -7.40 7.18 -6.85
N LYS A 38 -6.61 6.59 -5.95
CA LYS A 38 -6.45 7.12 -4.58
C LYS A 38 -5.71 8.46 -4.61
N PRO A 39 -6.23 9.52 -3.98
CA PRO A 39 -5.50 10.77 -3.86
C PRO A 39 -4.28 10.64 -2.92
N LYS A 40 -3.30 11.52 -3.08
CA LYS A 40 -2.24 11.74 -2.10
C LYS A 40 -2.84 12.21 -0.77
N GLY A 41 -2.30 11.74 0.35
CA GLY A 41 -2.75 12.10 1.70
C GLY A 41 -3.78 11.15 2.30
N MET A 42 -4.46 10.34 1.49
CA MET A 42 -5.42 9.34 1.96
C MET A 42 -4.73 8.04 2.36
N VAL A 43 -5.05 7.54 3.56
CA VAL A 43 -4.64 6.21 4.04
C VAL A 43 -5.58 5.15 3.47
N VAL A 44 -5.07 3.96 3.16
CA VAL A 44 -5.89 2.90 2.55
C VAL A 44 -6.88 2.30 3.54
N HIS A 45 -6.47 2.00 4.77
CA HIS A 45 -7.31 1.39 5.79
C HIS A 45 -7.02 1.96 7.17
N PRO A 46 -7.98 1.91 8.10
CA PRO A 46 -7.79 2.40 9.46
C PRO A 46 -6.57 1.79 10.15
N ALA A 47 -5.82 2.61 10.83
CA ALA A 47 -4.64 2.23 11.60
C ALA A 47 -4.42 3.24 12.73
N ALA A 48 -3.52 2.93 13.68
CA ALA A 48 -3.17 3.84 14.77
C ALA A 48 -2.82 5.25 14.26
N GLY A 49 -3.55 6.27 14.71
CA GLY A 49 -3.42 7.66 14.29
C GLY A 49 -4.16 8.05 12.98
N ASN A 50 -4.91 7.12 12.37
CA ASN A 50 -5.78 7.38 11.22
C ASN A 50 -6.96 6.40 11.29
N TYR A 51 -7.95 6.70 12.12
CA TYR A 51 -9.09 5.79 12.38
C TYR A 51 -10.24 5.99 11.40
N ASP A 52 -10.33 7.15 10.80
CA ASP A 52 -11.34 7.62 9.87
C ASP A 52 -10.70 8.28 8.63
N GLY A 53 -11.51 8.75 7.70
CA GLY A 53 -11.07 9.41 6.48
C GLY A 53 -10.24 8.52 5.56
N THR A 54 -10.34 7.19 5.67
CA THR A 54 -9.54 6.25 4.88
C THR A 54 -10.27 5.81 3.61
N LEU A 55 -9.54 5.22 2.67
CA LEU A 55 -10.16 4.63 1.48
C LEU A 55 -11.21 3.57 1.84
N VAL A 56 -10.96 2.75 2.87
CA VAL A 56 -11.93 1.75 3.32
C VAL A 56 -13.22 2.38 3.81
N ASN A 57 -13.17 3.50 4.56
CA ASN A 57 -14.37 4.21 4.99
C ASN A 57 -15.22 4.69 3.80
N ALA A 58 -14.55 5.24 2.76
CA ALA A 58 -15.20 5.67 1.52
C ALA A 58 -15.79 4.49 0.73
N LEU A 59 -15.07 3.37 0.64
CA LEU A 59 -15.51 2.16 -0.05
C LEU A 59 -16.71 1.51 0.64
N LEU A 60 -16.75 1.48 1.97
CA LEU A 60 -17.89 1.00 2.74
C LEU A 60 -19.14 1.83 2.46
N TYR A 61 -19.01 3.13 2.31
CA TYR A 61 -20.13 4.01 1.94
C TYR A 61 -20.59 3.78 0.50
N HIS A 62 -19.63 3.67 -0.45
CA HIS A 62 -19.93 3.52 -1.88
C HIS A 62 -20.51 2.13 -2.21
N CYS A 63 -19.88 1.07 -1.73
CA CYS A 63 -20.22 -0.32 -2.07
C CYS A 63 -21.26 -0.95 -1.12
N GLY A 64 -21.48 -0.37 0.07
CA GLY A 64 -22.34 -0.96 1.09
C GLY A 64 -21.90 -2.39 1.45
N SER A 65 -22.80 -3.35 1.29
CA SER A 65 -22.54 -4.77 1.56
C SER A 65 -21.76 -5.49 0.44
N SER A 66 -21.49 -4.82 -0.68
CA SER A 66 -20.81 -5.40 -1.86
C SER A 66 -19.30 -5.20 -1.76
N LEU A 67 -18.67 -5.67 -0.68
CA LEU A 67 -17.21 -5.74 -0.51
C LEU A 67 -16.85 -7.12 0.02
N SER A 68 -15.74 -7.68 -0.50
CA SER A 68 -15.22 -8.94 0.02
C SER A 68 -14.86 -8.82 1.50
N GLY A 69 -15.34 -9.80 2.29
CA GLY A 69 -15.10 -9.90 3.72
C GLY A 69 -13.84 -10.68 4.12
N ILE A 70 -13.06 -11.23 3.18
CA ILE A 70 -11.95 -12.14 3.46
C ILE A 70 -10.93 -11.57 4.46
N ASN A 71 -10.62 -10.27 4.37
CA ASN A 71 -9.70 -9.62 5.31
C ASN A 71 -10.41 -9.03 6.55
N GLY A 72 -11.65 -9.46 6.81
CA GLY A 72 -12.45 -9.04 7.94
C GLY A 72 -12.90 -7.57 7.88
N VAL A 73 -13.49 -7.09 8.96
CA VAL A 73 -14.09 -5.75 9.08
C VAL A 73 -13.10 -4.59 8.95
N ILE A 74 -11.80 -4.84 9.10
CA ILE A 74 -10.78 -3.79 9.08
C ILE A 74 -10.34 -3.45 7.64
N ARG A 75 -10.40 -4.41 6.72
CA ARG A 75 -9.85 -4.27 5.36
C ARG A 75 -10.73 -4.90 4.28
N PRO A 76 -12.04 -4.68 4.30
CA PRO A 76 -12.93 -5.29 3.32
C PRO A 76 -12.51 -4.89 1.90
N GLY A 77 -12.45 -5.86 1.00
CA GLY A 77 -12.11 -5.67 -0.40
C GLY A 77 -10.66 -5.32 -0.72
N ILE A 78 -9.81 -5.05 0.27
CA ILE A 78 -8.43 -4.59 0.05
C ILE A 78 -7.49 -5.77 -0.22
N VAL A 79 -7.01 -5.87 -1.45
CA VAL A 79 -6.06 -6.90 -1.90
C VAL A 79 -4.60 -6.41 -1.93
N HIS A 80 -4.38 -5.09 -2.06
CA HIS A 80 -3.06 -4.46 -1.99
C HIS A 80 -3.16 -3.03 -1.45
N ARG A 81 -2.02 -2.40 -1.23
CA ARG A 81 -1.97 -1.03 -0.69
C ARG A 81 -0.82 -0.24 -1.28
N ILE A 82 -0.99 1.08 -1.28
CA ILE A 82 0.06 2.07 -1.50
C ILE A 82 0.12 3.02 -0.29
N ASP A 83 1.20 3.73 -0.13
CA ASP A 83 1.41 4.60 1.04
C ASP A 83 0.48 5.82 1.04
N LYS A 84 0.31 6.45 2.21
CA LYS A 84 -0.51 7.65 2.40
C LYS A 84 -0.25 8.72 1.36
N ASN A 85 1.03 9.01 1.12
CA ASN A 85 1.45 10.09 0.22
C ASN A 85 1.68 9.65 -1.23
N THR A 86 1.41 8.39 -1.56
CA THR A 86 1.39 7.90 -2.93
C THR A 86 -0.02 8.00 -3.49
N SER A 87 -0.18 8.63 -4.64
CA SER A 87 -1.42 8.64 -5.43
C SER A 87 -1.39 7.54 -6.47
N GLY A 88 -2.55 7.14 -6.98
CA GLY A 88 -2.67 6.20 -8.09
C GLY A 88 -3.67 5.09 -7.87
N LEU A 89 -3.67 4.15 -8.80
CA LEU A 89 -4.70 3.13 -8.94
C LEU A 89 -4.57 2.04 -7.88
N LEU A 90 -5.70 1.73 -7.25
CA LEU A 90 -5.90 0.54 -6.44
C LEU A 90 -7.05 -0.28 -6.99
N ILE A 91 -6.86 -1.61 -6.97
CA ILE A 91 -7.91 -2.58 -7.26
C ILE A 91 -8.53 -3.03 -5.96
N VAL A 92 -9.86 -3.04 -5.92
CA VAL A 92 -10.68 -3.43 -4.77
C VAL A 92 -11.58 -4.57 -5.18
N ALA A 93 -11.66 -5.62 -4.38
CA ALA A 93 -12.54 -6.76 -4.62
C ALA A 93 -13.92 -6.52 -4.03
N LYS A 94 -14.98 -6.65 -4.85
CA LYS A 94 -16.38 -6.48 -4.42
C LYS A 94 -16.99 -7.79 -3.86
N ASN A 95 -16.39 -8.93 -4.14
CA ASN A 95 -16.79 -10.23 -3.61
C ASN A 95 -15.58 -11.13 -3.33
N ASP A 96 -15.82 -12.24 -2.63
CA ASP A 96 -14.75 -13.13 -2.17
C ASP A 96 -14.08 -13.89 -3.33
N PHE A 97 -14.81 -14.23 -4.37
CA PHE A 97 -14.24 -14.86 -5.56
C PHE A 97 -13.21 -13.96 -6.24
N ALA A 98 -13.56 -12.71 -6.49
CA ALA A 98 -12.64 -11.73 -7.05
C ALA A 98 -11.43 -11.50 -6.13
N HIS A 99 -11.65 -11.45 -4.81
CA HIS A 99 -10.59 -11.27 -3.83
C HIS A 99 -9.55 -12.40 -3.92
N GLU A 100 -9.98 -13.64 -3.92
CA GLU A 100 -9.07 -14.79 -4.02
C GLU A 100 -8.27 -14.78 -5.32
N LYS A 101 -8.91 -14.49 -6.45
CA LYS A 101 -8.25 -14.42 -7.77
C LYS A 101 -7.24 -13.28 -7.84
N LEU A 102 -7.60 -12.10 -7.35
CA LEU A 102 -6.71 -10.94 -7.31
C LEU A 102 -5.54 -11.18 -6.35
N ALA A 103 -5.80 -11.75 -5.17
CA ALA A 103 -4.75 -12.07 -4.19
C ALA A 103 -3.75 -13.11 -4.75
N ALA A 104 -4.21 -14.11 -5.49
CA ALA A 104 -3.35 -15.08 -6.18
C ALA A 104 -2.43 -14.39 -7.20
N GLN A 105 -2.98 -13.53 -8.08
CA GLN A 105 -2.20 -12.79 -9.05
C GLN A 105 -1.17 -11.85 -8.41
N ILE A 106 -1.52 -11.21 -7.29
CA ILE A 106 -0.61 -10.36 -6.53
C ILE A 106 0.53 -11.18 -5.92
N LYS A 107 0.22 -12.35 -5.38
CA LYS A 107 1.20 -13.29 -4.80
C LYS A 107 2.17 -13.82 -5.84
N GLU A 108 1.68 -14.13 -7.03
CA GLU A 108 2.47 -14.60 -8.18
C GLU A 108 3.22 -13.47 -8.89
N HIS A 109 2.99 -12.22 -8.48
CA HIS A 109 3.53 -11.03 -9.12
C HIS A 109 3.18 -10.91 -10.63
N SER A 110 2.04 -11.47 -11.04
CA SER A 110 1.56 -11.42 -12.43
C SER A 110 1.01 -10.03 -12.82
N PHE A 111 0.75 -9.14 -11.85
CA PHE A 111 0.41 -7.75 -12.11
C PHE A 111 1.62 -6.94 -12.53
N THR A 112 1.49 -6.16 -13.58
CA THR A 112 2.46 -5.10 -13.87
C THR A 112 2.21 -3.91 -12.94
N ARG A 113 3.16 -3.62 -12.05
CA ARG A 113 3.10 -2.50 -11.10
C ARG A 113 4.09 -1.44 -11.51
N GLN A 114 3.58 -0.34 -12.04
CA GLN A 114 4.39 0.79 -12.50
C GLN A 114 4.09 2.04 -11.68
N TYR A 115 5.14 2.76 -11.36
CA TYR A 115 5.11 4.02 -10.63
C TYR A 115 5.86 5.10 -11.40
N ARG A 116 5.48 6.35 -11.15
CA ARG A 116 6.23 7.53 -11.55
C ARG A 116 6.74 8.19 -10.29
N ALA A 117 8.01 8.59 -10.30
CA ALA A 117 8.63 9.25 -9.16
C ALA A 117 9.60 10.33 -9.60
N VAL A 118 9.66 11.39 -8.81
CA VAL A 118 10.76 12.35 -8.86
C VAL A 118 11.69 12.03 -7.71
N VAL A 119 12.95 11.82 -8.01
CA VAL A 119 13.99 11.47 -7.04
C VAL A 119 15.09 12.51 -7.04
N HIS A 120 15.79 12.65 -5.92
CA HIS A 120 16.96 13.54 -5.82
C HIS A 120 18.16 12.95 -6.57
N GLY A 121 18.96 13.85 -7.16
CA GLY A 121 20.13 13.49 -7.92
C GLY A 121 19.82 13.13 -9.37
N HIS A 122 20.82 12.62 -10.07
CA HIS A 122 20.73 12.19 -11.45
C HIS A 122 21.33 10.78 -11.63
N PHE A 123 20.92 10.10 -12.66
CA PHE A 123 21.41 8.78 -13.02
C PHE A 123 22.47 8.88 -14.11
N LYS A 124 23.51 8.06 -14.02
CA LYS A 124 24.48 7.88 -15.11
C LYS A 124 23.88 7.06 -16.24
N GLU A 125 23.15 6.01 -15.87
CA GLU A 125 22.51 5.10 -16.81
C GLU A 125 21.00 5.42 -16.90
N MET A 126 20.48 5.51 -18.13
CA MET A 126 19.08 5.87 -18.38
C MET A 126 18.08 4.77 -17.97
N SER A 127 18.55 3.56 -17.72
CA SER A 127 17.76 2.46 -17.18
C SER A 127 18.62 1.53 -16.35
N GLY A 128 17.99 0.79 -15.43
CA GLY A 128 18.72 -0.16 -14.62
C GLY A 128 17.83 -0.95 -13.67
N THR A 129 18.47 -1.80 -12.87
CA THR A 129 17.81 -2.63 -11.88
C THR A 129 18.46 -2.39 -10.53
N VAL A 130 17.64 -2.07 -9.54
CA VAL A 130 18.02 -2.06 -8.13
C VAL A 130 17.57 -3.39 -7.51
N ASN A 131 18.53 -4.20 -7.08
CA ASN A 131 18.30 -5.45 -6.37
C ASN A 131 19.00 -5.36 -5.02
N ALA A 132 18.24 -4.93 -4.00
CA ALA A 132 18.77 -4.70 -2.67
C ALA A 132 17.70 -5.02 -1.61
N PRO A 133 17.91 -6.02 -0.76
CA PRO A 133 16.92 -6.46 0.21
C PRO A 133 16.60 -5.35 1.22
N ILE A 134 15.32 -5.25 1.61
CA ILE A 134 14.83 -4.20 2.49
C ILE A 134 14.31 -4.81 3.80
N GLY A 135 14.71 -4.24 4.91
CA GLY A 135 14.24 -4.58 6.25
C GLY A 135 14.10 -3.36 7.14
N ARG A 136 13.67 -3.59 8.40
CA ARG A 136 13.56 -2.53 9.39
C ARG A 136 14.94 -2.01 9.76
N ASN A 137 15.10 -0.69 9.78
CA ASN A 137 16.34 -0.08 10.25
C ASN A 137 16.56 -0.42 11.76
N PRO A 138 17.70 -1.01 12.12
CA PRO A 138 17.97 -1.40 13.51
C PRO A 138 18.07 -0.20 14.47
N ASN A 139 18.48 0.96 13.98
CA ASN A 139 18.65 2.17 14.77
C ASN A 139 17.40 3.07 14.81
N ASP A 140 16.49 2.91 13.82
CA ASP A 140 15.23 3.65 13.76
C ASP A 140 14.14 2.75 13.16
N ARG A 141 13.42 2.05 14.01
CA ARG A 141 12.40 1.08 13.60
C ARG A 141 11.21 1.68 12.84
N LYS A 142 11.09 2.99 12.79
CA LYS A 142 10.09 3.68 11.95
C LYS A 142 10.50 3.72 10.48
N LYS A 143 11.78 3.52 10.18
CA LYS A 143 12.34 3.55 8.81
C LYS A 143 12.64 2.14 8.29
N MET A 144 12.66 2.05 6.97
CA MET A 144 13.18 0.90 6.24
C MET A 144 14.57 1.26 5.70
N CYS A 145 15.44 0.27 5.55
CA CYS A 145 16.76 0.42 4.93
C CYS A 145 17.14 -0.84 4.16
N VAL A 146 18.18 -0.71 3.35
CA VAL A 146 18.84 -1.88 2.78
C VAL A 146 19.58 -2.60 3.90
N ILE A 147 19.25 -3.85 4.13
CA ILE A 147 19.84 -4.71 5.15
C ILE A 147 19.71 -6.16 4.72
N TYR A 148 20.73 -6.99 5.02
CA TYR A 148 20.78 -8.38 4.56
C TYR A 148 20.28 -9.40 5.60
N GLN A 149 20.06 -8.96 6.85
CA GLN A 149 19.50 -9.79 7.92
C GLN A 149 18.08 -9.35 8.23
N ASN A 150 17.17 -10.33 8.43
CA ASN A 150 15.75 -10.06 8.72
C ASN A 150 15.10 -9.12 7.69
N SER A 151 15.46 -9.28 6.43
CA SER A 151 15.01 -8.50 5.27
C SER A 151 14.18 -9.33 4.33
N LYS A 152 13.63 -8.66 3.33
CA LYS A 152 12.88 -9.27 2.23
C LYS A 152 13.47 -8.81 0.91
N ASP A 153 13.49 -9.70 -0.07
CA ASP A 153 13.95 -9.38 -1.41
C ASP A 153 13.18 -8.19 -1.98
N ALA A 154 13.92 -7.26 -2.56
CA ALA A 154 13.35 -6.08 -3.20
C ALA A 154 14.07 -5.81 -4.52
N VAL A 155 13.33 -5.96 -5.62
CA VAL A 155 13.83 -5.75 -6.97
C VAL A 155 12.91 -4.77 -7.69
N SER A 156 13.51 -3.69 -8.20
CA SER A 156 12.85 -2.65 -8.98
C SER A 156 13.65 -2.33 -10.22
N HIS A 157 12.97 -2.23 -11.36
CA HIS A 157 13.55 -1.74 -12.61
C HIS A 157 13.17 -0.28 -12.78
N TYR A 158 14.13 0.57 -13.18
CA TYR A 158 13.86 1.97 -13.47
C TYR A 158 14.21 2.34 -14.91
N GLU A 159 13.50 3.32 -15.43
CA GLU A 159 13.76 4.03 -16.68
C GLU A 159 13.72 5.53 -16.39
N VAL A 160 14.75 6.26 -16.73
CA VAL A 160 14.78 7.72 -16.61
C VAL A 160 13.99 8.31 -17.77
N ILE A 161 12.98 9.11 -17.44
CA ILE A 161 12.12 9.78 -18.43
C ILE A 161 12.70 11.15 -18.76
N ASP A 162 13.14 11.86 -17.70
CA ASP A 162 13.75 13.17 -17.79
C ASP A 162 14.61 13.42 -16.55
N GLN A 163 15.66 14.24 -16.67
CA GLN A 163 16.50 14.58 -15.52
C GLN A 163 17.28 15.88 -15.72
N ASN A 164 17.68 16.46 -14.61
CA ASN A 164 18.64 17.54 -14.52
C ASN A 164 19.70 17.21 -13.44
N GLU A 165 20.57 18.15 -13.12
CA GLU A 165 21.64 17.93 -12.13
C GLU A 165 21.13 17.61 -10.71
N LYS A 166 19.90 18.02 -10.36
CA LYS A 166 19.35 17.94 -9.00
C LYS A 166 18.28 16.87 -8.84
N PHE A 167 17.52 16.55 -9.90
CA PHE A 167 16.37 15.68 -9.87
C PHE A 167 16.27 14.82 -11.12
N ALA A 168 15.76 13.62 -10.94
CA ALA A 168 15.35 12.75 -12.05
C ALA A 168 13.88 12.36 -11.93
N TYR A 169 13.17 12.39 -13.06
CA TYR A 169 11.82 11.85 -13.22
C TYR A 169 11.93 10.47 -13.83
N ILE A 170 11.46 9.46 -13.10
CA ILE A 170 11.66 8.07 -13.46
C ILE A 170 10.35 7.29 -13.52
N LYS A 171 10.32 6.27 -14.37
CA LYS A 171 9.36 5.18 -14.33
C LYS A 171 9.99 4.02 -13.54
N VAL A 172 9.24 3.47 -12.59
CA VAL A 172 9.69 2.33 -11.79
C VAL A 172 8.73 1.17 -12.00
N THR A 173 9.25 0.02 -12.40
CA THR A 173 8.49 -1.24 -12.51
C THR A 173 8.94 -2.18 -11.40
N LEU A 174 8.01 -2.57 -10.53
CA LEU A 174 8.30 -3.45 -9.41
C LEU A 174 8.24 -4.92 -9.83
N LYS A 175 9.31 -5.67 -9.55
CA LYS A 175 9.34 -7.14 -9.65
C LYS A 175 8.84 -7.77 -8.34
N THR A 176 9.13 -7.16 -7.21
CA THR A 176 8.64 -7.56 -5.88
C THR A 176 7.64 -6.55 -5.34
N GLY A 177 6.94 -6.86 -4.25
CA GLY A 177 5.93 -5.97 -3.64
C GLY A 177 6.47 -5.05 -2.54
N ARG A 178 7.74 -4.59 -2.64
CA ARG A 178 8.41 -3.80 -1.60
C ARG A 178 8.69 -2.41 -2.07
#